data_d993fc864b2b9d9c4244e5be37a31f16
#
_entry.id   d993fc864b2b9d9c4244e5be37a31f16
#
_cell.length_a   1.000
_cell.length_b   1.000
_cell.length_c   1.000
_cell.angle_alpha   90.00
_cell.angle_beta   90.00
_cell.angle_gamma   90.00
#
_symmetry.space_group_name_H-M   'P 1'
#
loop_
_entity.id
_entity.type
_entity.pdbx_description
1 polymer ?
#
loop_
_entity_poly.entity_id
_entity_poly.type
_entity_poly.pdbx_seq_one_letter_code
_entity_poly.pdbx_strand_id
1 'polypeptide(L)'
;EAVLNLLRNNIIIANRYVPAILSPCLASRTPICFNMGLNLSRNKFKTASYIYERFLPNFTRPIHISYSSLPPHDFFKKQLSHLLFSDFFSNLAFGMLTLALLPPIDDWVYIVVYTIYAITILGTIVIIITENRNPVKSLAWVLVLAFLPIVGLVFYIFFGQNFKAKRMVSRRIKRKLRKRDYHSIVNIDSLPLSEESKQEIRLCHSLCSVPYYSGSHVKIFTSGEDKFKHYLQDLEIAQEYIHIQYYIFEDDKLGNRVKEVLLRCARRGIQIRILYDDVGCWSVKKRFFKEMQDAGIAVRPFLEITFPQLASRINYRNHRKITVIDGKIGYIGGMNIADRYVEGTKWGTWRDTHLRIEGPAVRGLQLLFAVDWSYECKEVLSDSRFFPPVADKGKSGIQIAPGGPIGEWSNIAMLFLKAITNAKKNVYIQTPYFLPTESLVKALQTAALAKVDVRLMIPERSDSTVLRFASFSYITEMLRAGVKVYFYQPGILHSKTIIIDDELCSVGSTNFDFRSFEHNFEANAFIYDREVNSEMKRIFLEDQQQCRRIIQHYWRHRPLYQKGIESIMRLLSPVL
;
A
#
# COMPACT_ATOMS: atom_id res chain seq x y z
N GLU A 1 27.21 -15.70 33.69
CA GLU A 1 27.17 -17.14 33.28
C GLU A 1 26.04 -17.91 33.96
N ALA A 2 25.83 -17.78 35.29
CA ALA A 2 24.72 -18.46 35.99
C ALA A 2 23.35 -18.06 35.45
N VAL A 3 23.13 -16.79 35.14
CA VAL A 3 21.86 -16.26 34.56
C VAL A 3 21.67 -16.71 33.10
N LEU A 4 22.75 -16.74 32.31
CA LEU A 4 22.72 -17.23 30.94
C LEU A 4 22.43 -18.74 30.86
N ASN A 5 22.95 -19.52 31.81
CA ASN A 5 22.64 -20.95 31.93
C ASN A 5 21.20 -21.19 32.39
N LEU A 6 20.65 -20.34 33.26
CA LEU A 6 19.25 -20.41 33.67
C LEU A 6 18.30 -20.08 32.51
N LEU A 7 18.64 -19.07 31.71
CA LEU A 7 17.85 -18.70 30.51
C LEU A 7 17.94 -19.77 29.40
N ARG A 8 19.11 -20.36 29.14
CA ARG A 8 19.27 -21.46 28.21
C ARG A 8 18.46 -22.68 28.63
N ASN A 9 18.48 -23.05 29.91
CA ASN A 9 17.71 -24.18 30.40
C ASN A 9 16.20 -23.95 30.35
N ASN A 10 15.72 -22.73 30.63
CA ASN A 10 14.31 -22.39 30.53
C ASN A 10 13.78 -22.33 29.08
N ILE A 11 14.61 -21.88 28.12
CA ILE A 11 14.28 -21.91 26.69
C ILE A 11 14.24 -23.36 26.17
N ILE A 12 15.14 -24.22 26.64
CA ILE A 12 15.14 -25.67 26.28
C ILE A 12 13.92 -26.38 26.89
N ILE A 13 13.50 -26.03 28.10
CA ILE A 13 12.30 -26.57 28.75
C ILE A 13 11.03 -26.07 28.04
N ALA A 14 10.92 -24.78 27.71
CA ALA A 14 9.81 -24.24 26.96
C ALA A 14 9.69 -24.88 25.56
N ASN A 15 10.79 -25.02 24.81
CA ASN A 15 10.78 -25.65 23.48
C ASN A 15 10.49 -27.16 23.50
N ARG A 16 10.77 -27.86 24.62
CA ARG A 16 10.51 -29.29 24.73
C ARG A 16 9.11 -29.66 25.21
N TYR A 17 8.45 -28.79 25.98
CA TYR A 17 7.19 -29.13 26.65
C TYR A 17 5.98 -28.33 26.16
N VAL A 18 6.15 -27.16 25.58
CA VAL A 18 5.05 -26.37 24.99
C VAL A 18 4.40 -27.08 23.78
N PRO A 19 5.14 -27.70 22.85
CA PRO A 19 4.53 -28.47 21.76
C PRO A 19 3.77 -29.71 22.24
N ALA A 20 4.22 -30.35 23.33
CA ALA A 20 3.59 -31.55 23.87
C ALA A 20 2.27 -31.25 24.62
N ILE A 21 2.08 -30.02 25.10
CA ILE A 21 0.85 -29.61 25.81
C ILE A 21 -0.19 -29.07 24.82
N LEU A 22 0.23 -28.44 23.72
CA LEU A 22 -0.68 -27.83 22.72
C LEU A 22 -1.08 -28.76 21.59
N SER A 23 -0.29 -29.81 21.32
CA SER A 23 -0.56 -30.75 20.23
C SER A 23 -1.89 -31.53 20.36
N PRO A 24 -2.34 -31.98 21.53
CA PRO A 24 -3.62 -32.70 21.64
C PRO A 24 -4.85 -31.80 21.53
N CYS A 25 -4.75 -30.51 21.88
CA CYS A 25 -5.90 -29.59 21.87
C CYS A 25 -6.26 -29.05 20.48
N LEU A 26 -5.33 -29.06 19.54
CA LEU A 26 -5.54 -28.53 18.18
C LEU A 26 -5.99 -29.57 17.14
N ALA A 27 -5.92 -30.85 17.49
CA ALA A 27 -6.18 -31.95 16.54
C ALA A 27 -7.59 -32.54 16.56
N SER A 28 -8.44 -32.27 17.56
CA SER A 28 -9.75 -32.93 17.64
C SER A 28 -10.93 -31.95 17.71
N ARG A 29 -11.80 -32.02 16.70
CA ARG A 29 -13.10 -31.33 16.62
C ARG A 29 -14.27 -32.17 17.15
N THR A 30 -14.08 -33.10 18.06
CA THR A 30 -15.16 -33.95 18.57
C THR A 30 -15.25 -33.94 20.09
N PRO A 31 -16.47 -33.99 20.65
CA PRO A 31 -16.72 -33.93 22.11
C PRO A 31 -16.19 -35.14 22.90
N ILE A 32 -15.71 -36.19 22.23
CA ILE A 32 -15.34 -37.46 22.86
C ILE A 32 -13.96 -37.39 23.54
N CYS A 33 -13.12 -36.45 23.19
CA CYS A 33 -11.76 -36.33 23.76
C CYS A 33 -11.74 -35.68 25.18
N PHE A 34 -12.83 -35.15 25.66
CA PHE A 34 -12.87 -34.48 26.98
C PHE A 34 -12.80 -35.47 28.15
N ASN A 35 -13.19 -36.74 27.94
CA ASN A 35 -13.18 -37.77 29.00
C ASN A 35 -11.88 -38.60 29.07
N MET A 36 -11.00 -38.53 28.08
CA MET A 36 -9.73 -39.28 28.11
C MET A 36 -8.54 -38.48 28.68
N GLY A 37 -8.66 -37.17 28.86
CA GLY A 37 -7.60 -36.29 29.40
C GLY A 37 -7.37 -36.39 30.90
N LEU A 38 -8.21 -37.06 31.63
CA LEU A 38 -8.18 -37.12 33.12
C LEU A 38 -7.30 -38.26 33.67
N ASN A 39 -6.69 -39.10 32.82
CA ASN A 39 -5.84 -40.21 33.28
C ASN A 39 -4.34 -40.01 33.03
N LEU A 40 -3.88 -38.80 32.79
CA LEU A 40 -2.45 -38.46 32.79
C LEU A 40 -1.97 -38.36 34.25
N SER A 41 -1.26 -39.36 34.63
CA SER A 41 -0.79 -39.75 35.96
C SER A 41 -0.52 -38.59 36.94
N ARG A 42 -1.00 -38.78 38.17
CA ARG A 42 -0.73 -37.97 39.39
C ARG A 42 0.75 -37.56 39.59
N ASN A 43 1.69 -38.27 38.96
CA ASN A 43 3.11 -38.01 39.09
C ASN A 43 3.61 -36.78 38.33
N LYS A 44 2.99 -36.35 37.21
CA LYS A 44 3.41 -35.13 36.48
C LYS A 44 2.93 -33.85 37.15
N PHE A 45 1.82 -33.88 37.86
CA PHE A 45 1.35 -32.76 38.69
C PHE A 45 2.21 -32.52 39.93
N LYS A 46 2.70 -33.61 40.57
CA LYS A 46 3.64 -33.48 41.69
C LYS A 46 4.97 -32.82 41.30
N THR A 47 5.45 -33.06 40.10
CA THR A 47 6.70 -32.45 39.63
C THR A 47 6.54 -30.96 39.33
N ALA A 48 5.43 -30.54 38.81
CA ALA A 48 5.12 -29.10 38.59
C ALA A 48 4.93 -28.34 39.92
N SER A 49 4.24 -28.96 40.89
CA SER A 49 4.09 -28.41 42.24
C SER A 49 5.40 -28.33 42.99
N TYR A 50 6.27 -29.35 42.85
CA TYR A 50 7.60 -29.40 43.48
C TYR A 50 8.55 -28.32 42.92
N ILE A 51 8.50 -28.00 41.66
CA ILE A 51 9.27 -26.92 41.04
C ILE A 51 8.75 -25.56 41.50
N TYR A 52 7.41 -25.40 41.62
CA TYR A 52 6.80 -24.16 42.09
C TYR A 52 7.13 -23.85 43.55
N GLU A 53 7.08 -24.83 44.45
CA GLU A 53 7.40 -24.66 45.88
C GLU A 53 8.90 -24.41 46.11
N ARG A 54 9.80 -24.91 45.26
CA ARG A 54 11.25 -24.81 45.51
C ARG A 54 11.88 -23.53 44.97
N PHE A 55 11.27 -22.87 43.99
CA PHE A 55 11.87 -21.72 43.32
C PHE A 55 11.16 -20.37 43.55
N LEU A 56 9.97 -20.37 44.18
CA LEU A 56 9.21 -19.13 44.48
C LEU A 56 8.61 -19.16 45.90
N PRO A 57 9.42 -19.14 46.98
CA PRO A 57 8.93 -19.35 48.34
C PRO A 57 8.08 -18.21 48.92
N ASN A 58 7.93 -17.07 48.26
CA ASN A 58 7.33 -15.87 48.84
C ASN A 58 6.03 -15.38 48.16
N PHE A 59 5.42 -16.13 47.28
CA PHE A 59 4.18 -15.72 46.62
C PHE A 59 2.98 -16.63 46.99
N THR A 60 2.18 -16.13 47.92
CA THR A 60 0.76 -16.37 48.19
C THR A 60 0.20 -17.81 48.25
N ARG A 61 -0.55 -18.08 49.31
CA ARG A 61 -1.26 -19.32 49.61
C ARG A 61 -2.11 -19.85 48.43
N PRO A 62 -2.14 -21.17 48.22
CA PRO A 62 -3.00 -21.76 47.19
C PRO A 62 -4.46 -21.59 47.59
N ILE A 63 -5.26 -21.00 46.69
CA ILE A 63 -6.70 -20.93 46.81
C ILE A 63 -7.24 -22.29 46.35
N HIS A 64 -7.80 -23.08 47.28
CA HIS A 64 -8.56 -24.29 46.99
C HIS A 64 -9.89 -23.88 46.33
N ILE A 65 -10.00 -24.04 45.01
CA ILE A 65 -11.26 -23.86 44.29
C ILE A 65 -11.85 -25.25 44.02
N SER A 66 -13.03 -25.49 44.55
CA SER A 66 -13.83 -26.69 44.28
C SER A 66 -14.33 -26.64 42.82
N TYR A 67 -14.04 -27.66 42.05
CA TYR A 67 -14.26 -27.71 40.57
C TYR A 67 -15.72 -27.98 40.15
N SER A 68 -16.69 -27.97 41.08
CA SER A 68 -18.04 -28.46 40.79
C SER A 68 -19.10 -27.42 40.43
N SER A 69 -18.76 -26.12 40.30
CA SER A 69 -19.80 -25.09 40.16
C SER A 69 -19.53 -23.89 39.23
N LEU A 70 -18.58 -23.94 38.31
CA LEU A 70 -18.32 -22.82 37.39
C LEU A 70 -18.60 -23.22 35.94
N PRO A 71 -19.36 -22.41 35.16
CA PRO A 71 -19.57 -22.66 33.75
C PRO A 71 -18.27 -22.40 32.91
N PRO A 72 -18.08 -23.10 31.79
CA PRO A 72 -16.85 -23.10 31.01
C PRO A 72 -16.37 -21.71 30.52
N HIS A 73 -17.29 -20.77 30.40
CA HIS A 73 -17.01 -19.43 29.85
C HIS A 73 -16.26 -18.51 30.84
N ASP A 74 -16.48 -18.68 32.13
CA ASP A 74 -15.84 -17.84 33.16
C ASP A 74 -14.44 -18.33 33.53
N PHE A 75 -14.16 -19.61 33.34
CA PHE A 75 -12.84 -20.20 33.52
C PHE A 75 -11.80 -19.62 32.53
N PHE A 76 -12.18 -19.50 31.25
CA PHE A 76 -11.31 -18.92 30.21
C PHE A 76 -11.05 -17.43 30.43
N LYS A 77 -12.06 -16.66 30.82
CA LYS A 77 -11.89 -15.23 31.12
C LYS A 77 -10.94 -14.98 32.30
N LYS A 78 -11.05 -15.78 33.35
CA LYS A 78 -10.20 -15.65 34.55
C LYS A 78 -8.75 -16.07 34.26
N GLN A 79 -8.52 -17.15 33.50
CA GLN A 79 -7.17 -17.55 33.11
C GLN A 79 -6.52 -16.55 32.14
N LEU A 80 -7.28 -16.01 31.18
CA LEU A 80 -6.76 -15.01 30.24
C LEU A 80 -6.38 -13.70 30.94
N SER A 81 -7.18 -13.26 31.93
CA SER A 81 -6.86 -12.06 32.73
C SER A 81 -5.63 -12.27 33.63
N HIS A 82 -5.45 -13.46 34.19
CA HIS A 82 -4.24 -13.78 35.00
C HIS A 82 -2.99 -13.93 34.15
N LEU A 83 -3.07 -14.54 32.95
CA LEU A 83 -1.96 -14.62 32.00
C LEU A 83 -1.55 -13.23 31.49
N LEU A 84 -2.52 -12.41 31.06
CA LEU A 84 -2.25 -11.07 30.57
C LEU A 84 -1.67 -10.13 31.65
N PHE A 85 -2.12 -10.26 32.90
CA PHE A 85 -1.57 -9.48 34.03
C PHE A 85 -0.19 -9.95 34.47
N SER A 86 0.05 -11.27 34.52
CA SER A 86 1.35 -11.84 34.88
C SER A 86 2.43 -11.50 33.85
N ASP A 87 2.10 -11.60 32.55
CA ASP A 87 3.07 -11.28 31.48
C ASP A 87 3.32 -9.78 31.35
N PHE A 88 2.37 -8.92 31.65
CA PHE A 88 2.58 -7.47 31.72
C PHE A 88 3.62 -7.12 32.79
N PHE A 89 3.51 -7.69 33.98
CA PHE A 89 4.46 -7.45 35.06
C PHE A 89 5.82 -8.13 34.83
N SER A 90 5.86 -9.30 34.20
CA SER A 90 7.12 -9.98 33.88
C SER A 90 7.89 -9.28 32.75
N ASN A 91 7.20 -8.68 31.76
CA ASN A 91 7.84 -7.90 30.71
C ASN A 91 8.27 -6.49 31.20
N LEU A 92 7.56 -5.92 32.16
CA LEU A 92 8.04 -4.73 32.91
C LEU A 92 9.32 -5.08 33.69
N ALA A 93 9.36 -6.27 34.32
CA ALA A 93 10.55 -6.79 34.99
C ALA A 93 11.70 -7.11 34.04
N PHE A 94 11.43 -7.55 32.81
CA PHE A 94 12.46 -7.78 31.77
C PHE A 94 13.07 -6.46 31.27
N GLY A 95 12.26 -5.41 31.11
CA GLY A 95 12.76 -4.05 30.88
C GLY A 95 13.65 -3.54 32.04
N MET A 96 13.28 -3.89 33.26
CA MET A 96 14.11 -3.62 34.45
C MET A 96 15.42 -4.42 34.46
N LEU A 97 15.41 -5.67 33.99
CA LEU A 97 16.59 -6.52 33.93
C LEU A 97 17.61 -6.06 32.89
N THR A 98 17.17 -5.52 31.77
CA THR A 98 18.06 -4.97 30.74
C THR A 98 18.75 -3.69 31.18
N LEU A 99 18.15 -2.88 32.08
CA LEU A 99 18.81 -1.73 32.71
C LEU A 99 19.75 -2.14 33.81
N ALA A 100 19.50 -3.26 34.51
CA ALA A 100 20.41 -3.79 35.54
C ALA A 100 21.75 -4.29 34.98
N LEU A 101 21.89 -4.39 33.66
CA LEU A 101 23.17 -4.72 32.98
C LEU A 101 24.03 -3.49 32.63
N LEU A 102 23.52 -2.27 32.91
CA LEU A 102 24.30 -1.05 32.78
C LEU A 102 25.25 -0.89 34.01
N PRO A 103 26.38 -0.16 33.86
CA PRO A 103 27.29 0.11 34.98
C PRO A 103 26.52 0.84 36.11
N PRO A 104 27.00 0.75 37.36
CA PRO A 104 26.32 1.33 38.53
C PRO A 104 26.14 2.84 38.34
N ILE A 105 24.90 3.21 38.02
CA ILE A 105 24.43 4.59 37.95
C ILE A 105 23.59 4.82 39.22
N ASP A 106 23.61 6.01 39.77
CA ASP A 106 22.85 6.36 40.97
C ASP A 106 21.36 6.01 40.84
N ASP A 107 20.73 5.43 41.84
CA ASP A 107 19.33 4.95 41.84
C ASP A 107 18.33 6.00 41.38
N TRP A 108 18.58 7.28 41.68
CA TRP A 108 17.70 8.37 41.25
C TRP A 108 17.67 8.56 39.73
N VAL A 109 18.79 8.27 39.02
CA VAL A 109 18.86 8.36 37.55
C VAL A 109 17.97 7.29 36.92
N TYR A 110 17.98 6.06 37.49
CA TYR A 110 17.06 5.01 37.06
C TYR A 110 15.60 5.42 37.23
N ILE A 111 15.23 5.99 38.38
CA ILE A 111 13.88 6.45 38.66
C ILE A 111 13.46 7.52 37.63
N VAL A 112 14.32 8.48 37.34
CA VAL A 112 14.05 9.54 36.36
C VAL A 112 13.87 8.97 34.95
N VAL A 113 14.78 8.09 34.51
CA VAL A 113 14.71 7.46 33.17
C VAL A 113 13.43 6.63 33.03
N TYR A 114 13.07 5.83 34.05
CA TYR A 114 11.83 5.07 34.05
C TYR A 114 10.59 5.93 34.03
N THR A 115 10.60 7.00 34.81
CA THR A 115 9.46 7.93 34.85
C THR A 115 9.25 8.61 33.50
N ILE A 116 10.31 9.12 32.88
CA ILE A 116 10.25 9.72 31.54
C ILE A 116 9.75 8.68 30.51
N TYR A 117 10.26 7.46 30.58
CA TYR A 117 9.88 6.38 29.71
C TYR A 117 8.40 6.01 29.88
N ALA A 118 7.92 5.82 31.10
CA ALA A 118 6.52 5.52 31.40
C ALA A 118 5.58 6.65 30.90
N ILE A 119 5.95 7.90 31.14
CA ILE A 119 5.21 9.07 30.65
C ILE A 119 5.15 9.07 29.11
N THR A 120 6.26 8.74 28.43
CA THR A 120 6.33 8.68 26.96
C THR A 120 5.41 7.60 26.41
N ILE A 121 5.41 6.40 26.99
CA ILE A 121 4.53 5.29 26.56
C ILE A 121 3.07 5.64 26.83
N LEU A 122 2.73 6.10 28.02
CA LEU A 122 1.36 6.49 28.37
C LEU A 122 0.88 7.65 27.49
N GLY A 123 1.70 8.66 27.27
CA GLY A 123 1.40 9.76 26.37
C GLY A 123 1.16 9.29 24.93
N THR A 124 1.98 8.35 24.43
CA THR A 124 1.80 7.75 23.10
C THR A 124 0.49 6.97 23.00
N ILE A 125 0.15 6.19 24.04
CA ILE A 125 -1.13 5.46 24.09
C ILE A 125 -2.33 6.45 24.09
N VAL A 126 -2.25 7.52 24.86
CA VAL A 126 -3.29 8.56 24.88
C VAL A 126 -3.45 9.20 23.49
N ILE A 127 -2.34 9.51 22.80
CA ILE A 127 -2.37 10.04 21.42
C ILE A 127 -3.05 9.04 20.48
N ILE A 128 -2.70 7.76 20.54
CA ILE A 128 -3.30 6.70 19.71
C ILE A 128 -4.82 6.62 19.92
N ILE A 129 -5.26 6.71 21.18
CA ILE A 129 -6.68 6.63 21.53
C ILE A 129 -7.42 7.89 21.06
N THR A 130 -6.85 9.07 21.28
CA THR A 130 -7.49 10.36 20.95
C THR A 130 -7.55 10.65 19.45
N GLU A 131 -6.70 10.04 18.63
CA GLU A 131 -6.73 10.20 17.17
C GLU A 131 -7.94 9.53 16.49
N ASN A 132 -8.82 8.82 17.22
CA ASN A 132 -10.03 8.17 16.70
C ASN A 132 -9.81 7.37 15.41
N ARG A 133 -8.70 6.64 15.35
CA ARG A 133 -8.35 5.77 14.21
C ARG A 133 -9.21 4.49 14.19
N ASN A 134 -8.94 3.66 13.19
CA ASN A 134 -9.50 2.31 13.17
C ASN A 134 -9.21 1.59 14.50
N PRO A 135 -10.25 1.18 15.26
CA PRO A 135 -10.08 0.62 16.62
C PRO A 135 -9.14 -0.58 16.67
N VAL A 136 -9.16 -1.45 15.63
CA VAL A 136 -8.30 -2.64 15.55
C VAL A 136 -6.83 -2.24 15.44
N LYS A 137 -6.52 -1.24 14.61
CA LYS A 137 -5.14 -0.72 14.49
C LYS A 137 -4.68 -0.03 15.76
N SER A 138 -5.55 0.76 16.39
CA SER A 138 -5.25 1.42 17.67
C SER A 138 -4.97 0.40 18.76
N LEU A 139 -5.80 -0.63 18.89
CA LEU A 139 -5.60 -1.71 19.84
C LEU A 139 -4.30 -2.48 19.58
N ALA A 140 -4.00 -2.79 18.31
CA ALA A 140 -2.75 -3.45 17.94
C ALA A 140 -1.52 -2.63 18.38
N TRP A 141 -1.51 -1.32 18.15
CA TRP A 141 -0.42 -0.45 18.60
C TRP A 141 -0.33 -0.34 20.13
N VAL A 142 -1.46 -0.25 20.83
CA VAL A 142 -1.48 -0.27 22.30
C VAL A 142 -0.88 -1.56 22.85
N LEU A 143 -1.23 -2.71 22.26
CA LEU A 143 -0.65 -4.00 22.65
C LEU A 143 0.85 -4.07 22.35
N VAL A 144 1.29 -3.62 21.16
CA VAL A 144 2.72 -3.58 20.80
C VAL A 144 3.51 -2.70 21.76
N LEU A 145 2.99 -1.53 22.12
CA LEU A 145 3.64 -0.63 23.10
C LEU A 145 3.64 -1.19 24.51
N ALA A 146 2.59 -1.93 24.89
CA ALA A 146 2.51 -2.56 26.22
C ALA A 146 3.46 -3.76 26.36
N PHE A 147 3.58 -4.61 25.33
CA PHE A 147 4.38 -5.84 25.38
C PHE A 147 5.82 -5.66 24.90
N LEU A 148 6.10 -4.72 24.01
CA LEU A 148 7.42 -4.43 23.45
C LEU A 148 7.72 -2.93 23.52
N PRO A 149 7.82 -2.35 24.72
CA PRO A 149 7.73 -0.90 24.87
C PRO A 149 8.82 -0.13 24.11
N ILE A 150 10.11 -0.50 24.22
CA ILE A 150 11.21 0.19 23.50
C ILE A 150 11.11 -0.08 21.99
N VAL A 151 11.03 -1.35 21.61
CA VAL A 151 10.94 -1.78 20.22
C VAL A 151 9.65 -1.26 19.61
N GLY A 152 8.53 -1.36 20.33
CA GLY A 152 7.22 -0.86 19.91
C GLY A 152 7.20 0.65 19.71
N LEU A 153 7.87 1.42 20.55
CA LEU A 153 7.98 2.88 20.38
C LEU A 153 8.75 3.24 19.11
N VAL A 154 9.89 2.55 18.86
CA VAL A 154 10.66 2.72 17.64
C VAL A 154 9.78 2.37 16.43
N PHE A 155 9.12 1.20 16.43
CA PHE A 155 8.22 0.81 15.36
C PHE A 155 7.05 1.79 15.19
N TYR A 156 6.47 2.31 16.28
CA TYR A 156 5.41 3.31 16.20
C TYR A 156 5.86 4.61 15.56
N ILE A 157 7.08 5.08 15.87
CA ILE A 157 7.65 6.29 15.26
C ILE A 157 7.81 6.11 13.73
N PHE A 158 8.23 4.93 13.29
CA PHE A 158 8.42 4.64 11.85
C PHE A 158 7.12 4.32 11.12
N PHE A 159 6.21 3.57 11.72
CA PHE A 159 5.05 2.97 11.05
C PHE A 159 3.69 3.43 11.60
N GLY A 160 3.66 3.94 12.83
CA GLY A 160 2.44 4.28 13.54
C GLY A 160 1.92 5.70 13.29
N GLN A 161 2.76 6.63 12.85
CA GLN A 161 2.36 8.04 12.70
C GLN A 161 1.40 8.27 11.53
N ASN A 162 0.39 9.13 11.75
CA ASN A 162 -0.57 9.49 10.71
C ASN A 162 -0.23 10.83 10.06
N PHE A 163 0.05 10.80 8.75
CA PHE A 163 0.31 12.01 7.96
C PHE A 163 -0.97 12.68 7.40
N LYS A 164 -2.14 12.04 7.53
CA LYS A 164 -3.41 12.56 6.98
C LYS A 164 -3.74 13.98 7.50
N ALA A 165 -3.30 14.31 8.71
CA ALA A 165 -3.50 15.63 9.29
C ALA A 165 -2.57 16.73 8.74
N LYS A 166 -1.47 16.36 8.08
CA LYS A 166 -0.48 17.31 7.56
C LYS A 166 -0.88 17.75 6.16
N ARG A 167 -1.00 19.07 5.94
CA ARG A 167 -1.24 19.64 4.60
C ARG A 167 0.09 19.82 3.89
N MET A 168 0.28 19.17 2.75
CA MET A 168 1.47 19.36 1.91
C MET A 168 1.60 20.82 1.42
N VAL A 169 0.51 21.33 0.93
CA VAL A 169 0.48 22.65 0.27
C VAL A 169 -0.63 23.50 0.87
N SER A 170 -0.33 24.76 1.14
CA SER A 170 -1.30 25.67 1.73
C SER A 170 -2.57 25.80 0.86
N ARG A 171 -3.71 26.04 1.51
CA ARG A 171 -4.98 26.29 0.80
C ARG A 171 -4.85 27.42 -0.23
N ARG A 172 -4.01 28.43 0.06
CA ARG A 172 -3.76 29.58 -0.83
C ARG A 172 -3.09 29.15 -2.12
N ILE A 173 -2.06 28.28 -2.06
CA ILE A 173 -1.36 27.78 -3.23
C ILE A 173 -2.28 26.90 -4.07
N LYS A 174 -2.99 25.93 -3.43
CA LYS A 174 -3.99 25.12 -4.13
C LYS A 174 -5.04 25.97 -4.85
N ARG A 175 -5.55 27.00 -4.19
CA ARG A 175 -6.52 27.93 -4.80
C ARG A 175 -5.91 28.69 -5.99
N LYS A 176 -4.64 29.15 -5.87
CA LYS A 176 -3.94 29.86 -6.96
C LYS A 176 -3.75 28.97 -8.18
N LEU A 177 -3.34 27.72 -7.99
CA LEU A 177 -3.19 26.76 -9.08
C LEU A 177 -4.53 26.40 -9.72
N ARG A 178 -5.55 26.11 -8.92
CA ARG A 178 -6.91 25.80 -9.40
C ARG A 178 -7.57 26.95 -10.17
N LYS A 179 -7.33 28.21 -9.81
CA LYS A 179 -7.85 29.36 -10.58
C LYS A 179 -7.38 29.36 -12.03
N ARG A 180 -6.25 28.71 -12.35
CA ARG A 180 -5.75 28.55 -13.72
C ARG A 180 -6.48 27.45 -14.48
N ASP A 181 -7.16 26.56 -13.77
CA ASP A 181 -7.87 25.41 -14.33
C ASP A 181 -9.39 25.68 -14.58
N TYR A 182 -9.85 26.91 -14.38
CA TYR A 182 -11.27 27.28 -14.29
C TYR A 182 -12.03 27.30 -15.62
N HIS A 183 -11.52 26.65 -16.69
CA HIS A 183 -12.11 26.80 -18.03
C HIS A 183 -13.16 25.75 -18.44
N SER A 184 -13.58 24.84 -17.55
CA SER A 184 -14.63 23.89 -17.92
C SER A 184 -15.52 23.50 -16.74
N ILE A 185 -16.46 24.38 -16.40
CA ILE A 185 -17.67 23.91 -15.70
C ILE A 185 -18.53 23.22 -16.76
N VAL A 186 -18.21 21.95 -17.02
CA VAL A 186 -19.09 21.11 -17.85
C VAL A 186 -20.33 20.81 -17.02
N ASN A 187 -21.50 21.02 -17.59
CA ASN A 187 -22.73 20.55 -16.95
C ASN A 187 -22.75 19.02 -17.01
N ILE A 188 -22.48 18.35 -15.89
CA ILE A 188 -22.38 16.90 -15.79
C ILE A 188 -23.71 16.22 -16.18
N ASP A 189 -24.83 16.88 -15.88
CA ASP A 189 -26.16 16.33 -16.15
C ASP A 189 -26.45 16.23 -17.65
N SER A 190 -25.87 17.10 -18.47
CA SER A 190 -26.00 17.11 -19.92
C SER A 190 -25.07 16.14 -20.65
N LEU A 191 -24.15 15.48 -19.97
CA LEU A 191 -23.25 14.53 -20.59
C LEU A 191 -24.01 13.28 -21.09
N PRO A 192 -23.66 12.73 -22.26
CA PRO A 192 -24.26 11.51 -22.80
C PRO A 192 -23.70 10.25 -22.13
N LEU A 193 -23.67 10.25 -20.79
CA LEU A 193 -23.13 9.20 -19.92
C LEU A 193 -24.23 8.60 -19.05
N SER A 194 -24.01 7.38 -18.56
CA SER A 194 -24.88 6.74 -17.57
C SER A 194 -24.94 7.54 -16.26
N GLU A 195 -26.00 7.38 -15.49
CA GLU A 195 -26.13 8.04 -14.18
C GLU A 195 -25.04 7.57 -13.19
N GLU A 196 -24.61 6.31 -13.31
CA GLU A 196 -23.50 5.74 -12.55
C GLU A 196 -22.19 6.51 -12.83
N SER A 197 -21.86 6.74 -14.10
CA SER A 197 -20.70 7.53 -14.52
C SER A 197 -20.81 8.99 -14.07
N LYS A 198 -21.97 9.61 -14.17
CA LYS A 198 -22.19 10.99 -13.69
C LYS A 198 -22.01 11.08 -12.17
N GLN A 199 -22.50 10.09 -11.40
CA GLN A 199 -22.27 10.03 -9.95
C GLN A 199 -20.78 9.88 -9.62
N GLU A 200 -20.04 9.05 -10.38
CA GLU A 200 -18.61 8.87 -10.23
C GLU A 200 -17.84 10.18 -10.48
N ILE A 201 -18.21 10.90 -11.55
CA ILE A 201 -17.64 12.23 -11.87
C ILE A 201 -17.87 13.21 -10.73
N ARG A 202 -19.10 13.28 -10.18
CA ARG A 202 -19.42 14.16 -9.04
C ARG A 202 -18.64 13.75 -7.78
N LEU A 203 -18.50 12.45 -7.51
CA LEU A 203 -17.73 11.94 -6.38
C LEU A 203 -16.26 12.31 -6.51
N CYS A 204 -15.65 12.10 -7.68
CA CYS A 204 -14.26 12.47 -7.94
C CYS A 204 -14.03 13.98 -7.74
N HIS A 205 -14.96 14.80 -8.24
CA HIS A 205 -14.90 16.25 -8.00
C HIS A 205 -14.99 16.60 -6.52
N SER A 206 -15.90 15.97 -5.77
CA SER A 206 -16.10 16.25 -4.34
C SER A 206 -14.89 15.83 -3.50
N LEU A 207 -14.30 14.67 -3.77
CA LEU A 207 -13.13 14.14 -3.07
C LEU A 207 -11.85 14.94 -3.36
N CYS A 208 -11.59 15.20 -4.64
CA CYS A 208 -10.30 15.70 -5.12
C CYS A 208 -10.36 17.16 -5.60
N SER A 209 -11.55 17.70 -5.82
CA SER A 209 -11.80 18.96 -6.55
C SER A 209 -11.13 18.95 -7.94
N VAL A 210 -11.22 17.84 -8.62
CA VAL A 210 -10.69 17.62 -9.96
C VAL A 210 -11.82 17.84 -10.98
N PRO A 211 -11.61 18.71 -12.00
CA PRO A 211 -12.58 18.90 -13.06
C PRO A 211 -12.72 17.66 -13.95
N TYR A 212 -13.85 17.57 -14.64
CA TYR A 212 -14.04 16.68 -15.76
C TYR A 212 -13.57 17.40 -17.04
N TYR A 213 -12.65 16.79 -17.77
CA TYR A 213 -12.13 17.31 -19.04
C TYR A 213 -12.70 16.47 -20.19
N SER A 214 -13.48 17.09 -21.06
CA SER A 214 -13.93 16.50 -22.33
C SER A 214 -12.94 16.76 -23.46
N GLY A 215 -13.09 16.07 -24.58
CA GLY A 215 -12.35 16.39 -25.80
C GLY A 215 -10.92 15.86 -25.87
N SER A 216 -10.54 14.92 -25.02
CA SER A 216 -9.19 14.35 -25.06
C SER A 216 -9.10 13.11 -25.94
N HIS A 217 -7.92 12.89 -26.55
CA HIS A 217 -7.54 11.65 -27.22
C HIS A 217 -6.64 10.83 -26.31
N VAL A 218 -6.88 9.52 -26.27
CA VAL A 218 -6.11 8.56 -25.46
C VAL A 218 -5.50 7.50 -26.35
N LYS A 219 -4.17 7.30 -26.23
CA LYS A 219 -3.46 6.15 -26.77
C LYS A 219 -3.02 5.25 -25.62
N ILE A 220 -3.34 3.96 -25.72
CA ILE A 220 -3.01 2.95 -24.72
C ILE A 220 -1.73 2.22 -25.14
N PHE A 221 -0.78 2.09 -24.22
CA PHE A 221 0.42 1.28 -24.38
C PHE A 221 0.38 0.10 -23.41
N THR A 222 0.67 -1.08 -23.94
CA THR A 222 0.76 -2.33 -23.18
C THR A 222 2.18 -2.87 -23.10
N SER A 223 3.10 -2.31 -23.90
CA SER A 223 4.50 -2.66 -24.01
C SER A 223 5.38 -1.43 -23.74
N GLY A 224 6.47 -1.64 -23.00
CA GLY A 224 7.45 -0.58 -22.75
C GLY A 224 8.17 -0.14 -24.03
N GLU A 225 8.43 -1.08 -24.96
CA GLU A 225 9.08 -0.75 -26.25
C GLU A 225 8.28 0.28 -27.04
N ASP A 226 6.98 0.03 -27.24
CA ASP A 226 6.09 0.94 -27.96
C ASP A 226 5.92 2.28 -27.21
N LYS A 227 5.70 2.22 -25.90
CA LYS A 227 5.58 3.43 -25.07
C LYS A 227 6.82 4.30 -25.17
N PHE A 228 8.02 3.74 -24.98
CA PHE A 228 9.25 4.55 -24.95
C PHE A 228 9.69 5.02 -26.33
N LYS A 229 9.34 4.30 -27.40
CA LYS A 229 9.51 4.80 -28.76
C LYS A 229 8.76 6.13 -28.97
N HIS A 230 7.47 6.18 -28.63
CA HIS A 230 6.66 7.40 -28.74
C HIS A 230 7.10 8.47 -27.73
N TYR A 231 7.42 8.06 -26.50
CA TYR A 231 7.86 8.96 -25.45
C TYR A 231 9.10 9.76 -25.81
N LEU A 232 10.12 9.10 -26.38
CA LEU A 232 11.35 9.77 -26.82
C LEU A 232 11.07 10.73 -27.98
N GLN A 233 10.20 10.37 -28.93
CA GLN A 233 9.78 11.25 -30.01
C GLN A 233 9.04 12.47 -29.47
N ASP A 234 8.11 12.31 -28.56
CA ASP A 234 7.37 13.43 -27.98
C ASP A 234 8.27 14.36 -27.16
N LEU A 235 9.28 13.83 -26.46
CA LEU A 235 10.27 14.67 -25.77
C LEU A 235 11.09 15.52 -26.75
N GLU A 236 11.50 14.94 -27.89
CA GLU A 236 12.27 15.67 -28.90
C GLU A 236 11.53 16.85 -29.55
N ILE A 237 10.22 16.76 -29.69
CA ILE A 237 9.41 17.81 -30.32
C ILE A 237 8.98 18.91 -29.33
N ALA A 238 9.35 18.82 -28.04
CA ALA A 238 9.06 19.84 -27.06
C ALA A 238 9.57 21.23 -27.48
N GLN A 239 8.77 22.27 -27.24
CA GLN A 239 9.02 23.65 -27.63
C GLN A 239 9.26 24.60 -26.46
N GLU A 240 8.58 24.40 -25.32
CA GLU A 240 8.63 25.32 -24.19
C GLU A 240 9.11 24.64 -22.91
N TYR A 241 8.47 23.54 -22.52
CA TYR A 241 8.81 22.88 -21.26
C TYR A 241 8.48 21.40 -21.22
N ILE A 242 9.22 20.68 -20.36
CA ILE A 242 9.00 19.27 -20.03
C ILE A 242 8.97 19.13 -18.52
N HIS A 243 7.87 18.57 -17.98
CA HIS A 243 7.74 18.22 -16.58
C HIS A 243 7.65 16.71 -16.42
N ILE A 244 8.53 16.11 -15.63
CA ILE A 244 8.68 14.68 -15.45
C ILE A 244 8.57 14.34 -13.96
N GLN A 245 7.76 13.35 -13.61
CA GLN A 245 7.64 12.81 -12.27
C GLN A 245 7.57 11.30 -12.33
N TYR A 246 8.59 10.63 -11.76
CA TYR A 246 8.66 9.16 -11.76
C TYR A 246 9.09 8.61 -10.41
N TYR A 247 8.54 7.44 -10.05
CA TYR A 247 8.98 6.69 -8.88
C TYR A 247 10.38 6.13 -9.07
N ILE A 248 10.64 5.51 -10.24
CA ILE A 248 11.93 4.95 -10.61
C ILE A 248 12.40 5.58 -11.92
N PHE A 249 13.62 6.12 -11.90
CA PHE A 249 14.35 6.59 -13.05
C PHE A 249 15.78 6.06 -12.91
N GLU A 250 16.05 4.90 -13.54
CA GLU A 250 17.29 4.14 -13.41
C GLU A 250 18.44 4.73 -14.26
N ASP A 251 19.68 4.49 -13.81
CA ASP A 251 20.92 4.73 -14.58
C ASP A 251 21.25 3.47 -15.39
N ASP A 252 20.36 3.11 -16.32
CA ASP A 252 20.47 1.99 -17.25
C ASP A 252 20.42 2.46 -18.71
N LYS A 253 20.33 1.55 -19.70
CA LYS A 253 20.31 1.91 -21.12
C LYS A 253 19.15 2.84 -21.46
N LEU A 254 17.94 2.51 -21.00
CA LEU A 254 16.75 3.31 -21.26
C LEU A 254 16.85 4.67 -20.56
N GLY A 255 17.25 4.67 -19.27
CA GLY A 255 17.41 5.91 -18.51
C GLY A 255 18.43 6.84 -19.14
N ASN A 256 19.55 6.32 -19.64
CA ASN A 256 20.55 7.10 -20.35
C ASN A 256 20.02 7.64 -21.70
N ARG A 257 19.25 6.85 -22.47
CA ARG A 257 18.60 7.35 -23.71
C ARG A 257 17.64 8.51 -23.39
N VAL A 258 16.83 8.40 -22.34
CA VAL A 258 15.94 9.50 -21.92
C VAL A 258 16.77 10.71 -21.50
N LYS A 259 17.82 10.53 -20.67
CA LYS A 259 18.72 11.62 -20.25
C LYS A 259 19.34 12.34 -21.46
N GLU A 260 19.83 11.62 -22.45
CA GLU A 260 20.41 12.22 -23.66
C GLU A 260 19.41 13.11 -24.42
N VAL A 261 18.16 12.65 -24.57
CA VAL A 261 17.08 13.47 -25.17
C VAL A 261 16.86 14.73 -24.34
N LEU A 262 16.74 14.61 -23.02
CA LEU A 262 16.53 15.76 -22.13
C LEU A 262 17.69 16.75 -22.18
N LEU A 263 18.95 16.27 -22.28
CA LEU A 263 20.11 17.12 -22.43
C LEU A 263 20.10 17.87 -23.79
N ARG A 264 19.64 17.22 -24.88
CA ARG A 264 19.44 17.91 -26.17
C ARG A 264 18.36 18.98 -26.08
N CYS A 265 17.24 18.69 -25.42
CA CYS A 265 16.16 19.64 -25.19
C CYS A 265 16.64 20.85 -24.37
N ALA A 266 17.41 20.61 -23.29
CA ALA A 266 17.96 21.68 -22.45
C ALA A 266 18.89 22.60 -23.26
N ARG A 267 19.74 22.05 -24.13
CA ARG A 267 20.59 22.85 -25.06
C ARG A 267 19.77 23.70 -26.03
N ARG A 268 18.56 23.31 -26.38
CA ARG A 268 17.61 24.12 -27.18
C ARG A 268 16.88 25.19 -26.35
N GLY A 269 17.14 25.30 -25.03
CA GLY A 269 16.50 26.26 -24.16
C GLY A 269 15.15 25.78 -23.58
N ILE A 270 14.77 24.51 -23.77
CA ILE A 270 13.55 23.96 -23.20
C ILE A 270 13.69 23.88 -21.68
N GLN A 271 12.68 24.37 -20.94
CA GLN A 271 12.67 24.31 -19.48
C GLN A 271 12.27 22.93 -18.99
N ILE A 272 13.16 22.25 -18.27
CA ILE A 272 12.92 20.88 -17.83
C ILE A 272 12.92 20.83 -16.31
N ARG A 273 11.86 20.20 -15.73
CA ARG A 273 11.74 19.93 -14.31
C ARG A 273 11.49 18.44 -14.08
N ILE A 274 12.27 17.83 -13.21
CA ILE A 274 12.21 16.41 -12.90
C ILE A 274 12.02 16.25 -11.40
N LEU A 275 10.97 15.50 -11.01
CA LEU A 275 10.78 14.94 -9.66
C LEU A 275 10.99 13.43 -9.72
N TYR A 276 11.88 12.90 -8.91
CA TYR A 276 12.06 11.46 -8.74
C TYR A 276 11.84 11.09 -7.26
N ASP A 277 11.36 9.88 -6.99
CA ASP A 277 11.24 9.42 -5.60
C ASP A 277 12.62 9.05 -5.06
N ASP A 278 12.97 9.57 -3.88
CA ASP A 278 14.30 9.37 -3.29
C ASP A 278 14.61 7.89 -3.05
N VAL A 279 13.68 7.14 -2.44
CA VAL A 279 13.86 5.70 -2.18
C VAL A 279 13.79 4.87 -3.44
N GLY A 280 12.88 5.22 -4.34
CA GLY A 280 12.74 4.54 -5.64
C GLY A 280 13.98 4.60 -6.51
N CYS A 281 14.85 5.60 -6.26
CA CYS A 281 16.09 5.83 -7.01
C CYS A 281 17.35 5.65 -6.15
N TRP A 282 17.32 4.98 -5.01
CA TRP A 282 18.51 4.79 -4.16
C TRP A 282 19.64 4.02 -4.82
N SER A 283 19.33 3.15 -5.79
CA SER A 283 20.34 2.44 -6.59
C SER A 283 21.05 3.33 -7.60
N VAL A 284 20.49 4.50 -7.92
CA VAL A 284 20.99 5.41 -8.96
C VAL A 284 22.14 6.25 -8.42
N LYS A 285 23.25 6.28 -9.14
CA LYS A 285 24.41 7.10 -8.76
C LYS A 285 24.06 8.59 -8.81
N LYS A 286 24.43 9.35 -7.79
CA LYS A 286 24.18 10.80 -7.72
C LYS A 286 24.70 11.56 -8.94
N ARG A 287 25.78 11.06 -9.57
CA ARG A 287 26.34 11.62 -10.80
C ARG A 287 25.34 11.65 -11.95
N PHE A 288 24.48 10.63 -12.08
CA PHE A 288 23.47 10.55 -13.14
C PHE A 288 22.53 11.76 -13.14
N PHE A 289 22.01 12.14 -11.96
CA PHE A 289 21.15 13.31 -11.80
C PHE A 289 21.95 14.62 -11.85
N LYS A 290 23.22 14.61 -11.36
CA LYS A 290 24.07 15.79 -11.38
C LYS A 290 24.41 16.24 -12.79
N GLU A 291 24.68 15.34 -13.72
CA GLU A 291 24.94 15.65 -15.14
C GLU A 291 23.75 16.41 -15.77
N MET A 292 22.51 16.06 -15.42
CA MET A 292 21.33 16.81 -15.86
C MET A 292 21.22 18.17 -15.18
N GLN A 293 21.54 18.26 -13.88
CA GLN A 293 21.54 19.54 -13.15
C GLN A 293 22.61 20.50 -13.70
N ASP A 294 23.80 20.01 -14.01
CA ASP A 294 24.90 20.79 -14.59
C ASP A 294 24.54 21.33 -15.99
N ALA A 295 23.64 20.65 -16.71
CA ALA A 295 23.05 21.11 -17.97
C ALA A 295 21.85 22.07 -17.82
N GLY A 296 21.54 22.53 -16.59
CA GLY A 296 20.46 23.47 -16.34
C GLY A 296 19.08 22.85 -16.13
N ILE A 297 18.97 21.51 -16.07
CA ILE A 297 17.71 20.83 -15.76
C ILE A 297 17.43 20.90 -14.25
N ALA A 298 16.25 21.32 -13.86
CA ALA A 298 15.84 21.34 -12.45
C ALA A 298 15.44 19.94 -11.98
N VAL A 299 16.36 19.21 -11.37
CA VAL A 299 16.14 17.84 -10.83
C VAL A 299 16.04 17.88 -9.32
N ARG A 300 14.99 17.30 -8.74
CA ARG A 300 14.75 17.26 -7.30
C ARG A 300 14.28 15.88 -6.84
N PRO A 301 14.80 15.35 -5.71
CA PRO A 301 14.20 14.21 -5.03
C PRO A 301 12.87 14.61 -4.39
N PHE A 302 11.90 13.71 -4.40
CA PHE A 302 10.64 13.89 -3.68
C PHE A 302 10.72 13.13 -2.35
N LEU A 303 10.42 13.82 -1.23
CA LEU A 303 10.52 13.31 0.13
C LEU A 303 11.93 12.73 0.43
N GLU A 304 12.95 13.55 0.21
CA GLU A 304 14.34 13.20 0.54
C GLU A 304 14.44 12.74 2.00
N ILE A 305 15.12 11.61 2.21
CA ILE A 305 15.30 11.01 3.53
C ILE A 305 16.66 11.40 4.08
N THR A 306 16.64 12.30 5.07
CA THR A 306 17.79 12.66 5.87
C THR A 306 17.66 12.02 7.26
N PHE A 307 18.57 11.07 7.60
CA PHE A 307 18.59 10.42 8.91
C PHE A 307 19.15 11.36 9.99
N PRO A 308 18.63 11.26 11.26
CA PRO A 308 17.49 10.47 11.74
C PRO A 308 16.14 11.21 11.63
N GLN A 309 16.16 12.49 11.28
CA GLN A 309 15.03 13.42 11.48
C GLN A 309 13.80 13.14 10.60
N LEU A 310 13.96 12.48 9.46
CA LEU A 310 12.89 12.23 8.49
C LEU A 310 12.64 10.73 8.23
N ALA A 311 13.12 9.87 9.10
CA ALA A 311 12.94 8.41 8.97
C ALA A 311 11.45 7.99 8.87
N SER A 312 10.52 8.73 9.50
CA SER A 312 9.08 8.50 9.38
C SER A 312 8.54 8.71 7.95
N ARG A 313 9.28 9.38 7.05
CA ARG A 313 8.91 9.56 5.65
C ARG A 313 9.21 8.37 4.76
N ILE A 314 9.94 7.36 5.25
CA ILE A 314 10.27 6.13 4.49
C ILE A 314 9.01 5.44 3.95
N ASN A 315 7.91 5.47 4.69
CA ASN A 315 6.65 4.83 4.30
C ASN A 315 5.88 5.55 3.20
N TYR A 316 6.13 6.84 2.98
CA TYR A 316 5.36 7.68 2.07
C TYR A 316 6.15 7.90 0.79
N ARG A 317 5.79 7.18 -0.27
CA ARG A 317 6.53 7.23 -1.54
C ARG A 317 5.72 7.91 -2.63
N ASN A 318 6.41 8.63 -3.50
CA ASN A 318 5.79 9.18 -4.71
C ASN A 318 5.80 8.14 -5.82
N HIS A 319 4.70 7.39 -5.91
CA HIS A 319 4.58 6.29 -6.86
C HIS A 319 3.98 6.73 -8.22
N ARG A 320 3.77 8.03 -8.44
CA ARG A 320 3.27 8.58 -9.70
C ARG A 320 4.27 8.42 -10.83
N LYS A 321 3.77 8.23 -12.05
CA LYS A 321 4.54 8.23 -13.29
C LYS A 321 3.82 9.14 -14.26
N ILE A 322 4.27 10.39 -14.30
CA ILE A 322 3.63 11.47 -15.05
C ILE A 322 4.69 12.18 -15.88
N THR A 323 4.34 12.51 -17.12
CA THR A 323 5.10 13.48 -17.92
C THR A 323 4.12 14.44 -18.57
N VAL A 324 4.47 15.72 -18.60
CA VAL A 324 3.74 16.76 -19.34
C VAL A 324 4.72 17.49 -20.25
N ILE A 325 4.35 17.60 -21.52
CA ILE A 325 5.13 18.28 -22.56
C ILE A 325 4.28 19.43 -23.09
N ASP A 326 4.76 20.66 -22.92
CA ASP A 326 4.14 21.91 -23.38
C ASP A 326 2.66 22.09 -22.98
N GLY A 327 2.18 21.37 -21.94
CA GLY A 327 0.77 21.34 -21.56
C GLY A 327 -0.17 20.71 -22.61
N LYS A 328 0.35 20.12 -23.66
CA LYS A 328 -0.38 19.57 -24.80
C LYS A 328 -0.39 18.04 -24.86
N ILE A 329 0.71 17.42 -24.44
CA ILE A 329 0.88 15.97 -24.39
C ILE A 329 1.15 15.56 -22.95
N GLY A 330 0.44 14.53 -22.49
CA GLY A 330 0.59 13.99 -21.15
C GLY A 330 0.78 12.47 -21.17
N TYR A 331 1.57 11.96 -20.23
CA TYR A 331 1.75 10.52 -20.00
C TYR A 331 1.37 10.18 -18.55
N ILE A 332 0.64 9.08 -18.36
CA ILE A 332 0.27 8.55 -17.03
C ILE A 332 0.10 7.03 -17.10
N GLY A 333 0.54 6.30 -16.08
CA GLY A 333 0.34 4.85 -16.01
C GLY A 333 1.28 4.14 -15.04
N GLY A 334 1.52 2.84 -15.26
CA GLY A 334 2.30 1.98 -14.36
C GLY A 334 3.79 1.93 -14.69
N MET A 335 4.22 2.21 -15.94
CA MET A 335 5.60 2.00 -16.40
C MET A 335 6.56 3.05 -15.87
N ASN A 336 7.65 2.63 -15.21
CA ASN A 336 8.76 3.49 -14.83
C ASN A 336 9.78 3.62 -15.97
N ILE A 337 10.83 4.43 -15.76
CA ILE A 337 11.97 4.56 -16.70
C ILE A 337 13.06 3.59 -16.23
N ALA A 338 13.03 2.37 -16.75
CA ALA A 338 14.02 1.33 -16.47
C ALA A 338 13.97 0.24 -17.55
N ASP A 339 15.12 -0.37 -17.86
CA ASP A 339 15.31 -1.38 -18.92
C ASP A 339 14.32 -2.54 -18.82
N ARG A 340 13.96 -2.97 -17.59
CA ARG A 340 13.01 -4.08 -17.37
C ARG A 340 11.63 -3.87 -17.99
N TYR A 341 11.21 -2.64 -18.23
CA TYR A 341 9.94 -2.35 -18.90
C TYR A 341 10.00 -2.58 -20.41
N VAL A 342 11.21 -2.56 -21.00
CA VAL A 342 11.47 -2.76 -22.44
C VAL A 342 12.02 -4.16 -22.70
N GLU A 343 13.05 -4.55 -21.95
CA GLU A 343 13.77 -5.82 -22.16
C GLU A 343 13.11 -7.01 -21.41
N GLY A 344 12.20 -6.72 -20.46
CA GLY A 344 11.64 -7.74 -19.56
C GLY A 344 12.60 -8.14 -18.44
N THR A 345 12.41 -9.34 -17.92
CA THR A 345 13.23 -9.94 -16.86
C THR A 345 13.57 -11.39 -17.20
N LYS A 346 14.40 -12.03 -16.38
CA LYS A 346 14.67 -13.49 -16.49
C LYS A 346 13.42 -14.39 -16.43
N TRP A 347 12.29 -13.84 -16.02
CA TRP A 347 11.00 -14.55 -15.95
C TRP A 347 10.08 -14.29 -17.15
N GLY A 348 10.52 -13.49 -18.12
CA GLY A 348 9.75 -13.13 -19.31
C GLY A 348 9.44 -11.64 -19.39
N THR A 349 8.35 -11.30 -20.08
CA THR A 349 7.96 -9.92 -20.35
C THR A 349 7.55 -9.17 -19.08
N TRP A 350 7.73 -7.85 -19.10
CA TRP A 350 7.15 -6.95 -18.09
C TRP A 350 5.93 -6.26 -18.68
N ARG A 351 4.76 -6.82 -18.40
CA ARG A 351 3.48 -6.35 -18.92
C ARG A 351 2.91 -5.26 -18.02
N ASP A 352 2.89 -4.02 -18.49
CA ASP A 352 2.28 -2.88 -17.76
C ASP A 352 1.43 -2.03 -18.71
N THR A 353 0.58 -1.14 -18.18
CA THR A 353 -0.27 -0.27 -18.96
C THR A 353 0.09 1.20 -18.72
N HIS A 354 0.19 1.96 -19.80
CA HIS A 354 0.49 3.39 -19.77
C HIS A 354 -0.33 4.12 -20.81
N LEU A 355 -0.72 5.36 -20.52
CA LEU A 355 -1.49 6.19 -21.42
C LEU A 355 -0.65 7.36 -21.94
N ARG A 356 -0.86 7.73 -23.19
CA ARG A 356 -0.54 9.01 -23.77
C ARG A 356 -1.85 9.77 -24.02
N ILE A 357 -1.94 10.96 -23.51
CA ILE A 357 -3.14 11.81 -23.56
C ILE A 357 -2.81 13.09 -24.31
N GLU A 358 -3.64 13.45 -25.28
CA GLU A 358 -3.63 14.77 -25.93
C GLU A 358 -4.97 15.47 -25.70
N GLY A 359 -4.93 16.77 -25.48
CA GLY A 359 -6.15 17.54 -25.26
C GLY A 359 -6.32 18.06 -23.82
N PRO A 360 -7.53 18.51 -23.46
CA PRO A 360 -7.77 19.24 -22.23
C PRO A 360 -7.37 18.51 -20.92
N ALA A 361 -7.44 17.17 -20.87
CA ALA A 361 -7.12 16.40 -19.67
C ALA A 361 -5.63 16.48 -19.25
N VAL A 362 -4.74 16.91 -20.14
CA VAL A 362 -3.31 17.16 -19.82
C VAL A 362 -3.17 18.20 -18.72
N ARG A 363 -4.11 19.15 -18.62
CA ARG A 363 -4.15 20.17 -17.54
C ARG A 363 -4.26 19.54 -16.15
N GLY A 364 -5.00 18.43 -16.02
CA GLY A 364 -5.09 17.68 -14.77
C GLY A 364 -3.74 17.09 -14.33
N LEU A 365 -2.97 16.56 -15.28
CA LEU A 365 -1.61 16.07 -15.04
C LEU A 365 -0.67 17.21 -14.67
N GLN A 366 -0.75 18.33 -15.38
CA GLN A 366 0.04 19.52 -15.10
C GLN A 366 -0.27 20.10 -13.73
N LEU A 367 -1.54 20.17 -13.34
CA LEU A 367 -1.95 20.64 -12.01
C LEU A 367 -1.36 19.74 -10.91
N LEU A 368 -1.40 18.43 -11.11
CA LEU A 368 -0.88 17.46 -10.16
C LEU A 368 0.64 17.60 -9.99
N PHE A 369 1.38 17.67 -11.12
CA PHE A 369 2.81 17.96 -11.10
C PHE A 369 3.13 19.28 -10.38
N ALA A 370 2.41 20.37 -10.70
CA ALA A 370 2.64 21.68 -10.11
C ALA A 370 2.41 21.70 -8.59
N VAL A 371 1.44 20.92 -8.08
CA VAL A 371 1.21 20.75 -6.64
C VAL A 371 2.40 20.06 -5.98
N ASP A 372 2.88 18.97 -6.55
CA ASP A 372 3.99 18.20 -6.00
C ASP A 372 5.31 18.98 -6.07
N TRP A 373 5.57 19.67 -7.20
CA TRP A 373 6.71 20.56 -7.35
C TRP A 373 6.70 21.69 -6.31
N SER A 374 5.53 22.32 -6.10
CA SER A 374 5.39 23.40 -5.10
C SER A 374 5.64 22.92 -3.68
N TYR A 375 5.36 21.65 -3.39
CA TYR A 375 5.65 21.07 -2.09
C TYR A 375 7.15 20.97 -1.82
N GLU A 376 7.91 20.40 -2.78
CA GLU A 376 9.35 20.19 -2.63
C GLU A 376 10.16 21.48 -2.80
N CYS A 377 9.89 22.23 -3.85
CA CYS A 377 10.74 23.37 -4.26
C CYS A 377 10.28 24.72 -3.72
N LYS A 378 9.09 24.79 -3.07
CA LYS A 378 8.44 26.06 -2.64
C LYS A 378 8.17 27.03 -3.81
N GLU A 379 8.40 26.61 -5.06
CA GLU A 379 8.09 27.32 -6.28
C GLU A 379 6.66 27.00 -6.74
N VAL A 380 5.85 28.02 -7.02
CA VAL A 380 4.46 27.82 -7.47
C VAL A 380 4.37 28.01 -8.97
N LEU A 381 4.23 26.90 -9.70
CA LEU A 381 4.11 26.90 -11.18
C LEU A 381 2.71 27.37 -11.61
N SER A 382 2.41 28.65 -11.42
CA SER A 382 1.09 29.25 -11.71
C SER A 382 1.10 30.17 -12.95
N ASP A 383 2.18 30.21 -13.72
CA ASP A 383 2.25 30.94 -14.98
C ASP A 383 1.26 30.35 -16.00
N SER A 384 0.65 31.21 -16.84
CA SER A 384 -0.31 30.79 -17.86
C SER A 384 0.30 29.88 -18.93
N ARG A 385 1.59 30.02 -19.21
CA ARG A 385 2.32 29.14 -20.15
C ARG A 385 2.27 27.67 -19.76
N PHE A 386 2.18 27.35 -18.44
CA PHE A 386 2.04 25.97 -17.97
C PHE A 386 0.61 25.41 -18.08
N PHE A 387 -0.34 26.28 -18.41
CA PHE A 387 -1.75 25.93 -18.59
C PHE A 387 -2.30 26.56 -19.88
N PRO A 388 -1.69 26.28 -21.04
CA PRO A 388 -2.14 26.85 -22.29
C PRO A 388 -3.57 26.42 -22.62
N PRO A 389 -4.32 27.19 -23.41
CA PRO A 389 -5.55 26.72 -24.00
C PRO A 389 -5.22 25.54 -24.94
N VAL A 390 -5.90 24.43 -24.77
CA VAL A 390 -5.71 23.22 -25.57
C VAL A 390 -7.02 22.89 -26.28
N ALA A 391 -6.95 22.76 -27.60
CA ALA A 391 -8.08 22.35 -28.41
C ALA A 391 -8.44 20.87 -28.19
N ASP A 392 -9.66 20.51 -28.43
CA ASP A 392 -10.11 19.12 -28.43
C ASP A 392 -9.32 18.30 -29.46
N LYS A 393 -8.89 17.12 -29.05
CA LYS A 393 -8.11 16.16 -29.85
C LYS A 393 -8.83 14.83 -30.05
N GLY A 394 -9.92 14.62 -29.31
CA GLY A 394 -10.71 13.40 -29.31
C GLY A 394 -12.08 13.63 -28.67
N LYS A 395 -12.66 12.55 -28.15
CA LYS A 395 -14.00 12.56 -27.54
C LYS A 395 -14.00 12.18 -26.07
N SER A 396 -12.89 11.61 -25.58
CA SER A 396 -12.84 11.03 -24.24
C SER A 396 -12.99 12.09 -23.15
N GLY A 397 -13.86 11.79 -22.19
CA GLY A 397 -13.97 12.50 -20.92
C GLY A 397 -13.06 11.89 -19.88
N ILE A 398 -12.26 12.71 -19.20
CA ILE A 398 -11.21 12.21 -18.28
C ILE A 398 -11.16 13.05 -17.00
N GLN A 399 -10.97 12.38 -15.87
CA GLN A 399 -10.56 13.01 -14.61
C GLN A 399 -9.24 12.41 -14.14
N ILE A 400 -8.31 13.25 -13.71
CA ILE A 400 -7.02 12.81 -13.14
C ILE A 400 -7.11 12.82 -11.62
N ALA A 401 -7.45 11.69 -11.04
CA ALA A 401 -7.64 11.55 -9.60
C ALA A 401 -6.31 11.34 -8.87
N PRO A 402 -5.93 12.22 -7.92
CA PRO A 402 -4.79 12.00 -7.06
C PRO A 402 -5.13 11.07 -5.90
N GLY A 403 -4.27 10.10 -5.61
CA GLY A 403 -4.19 9.38 -4.35
C GLY A 403 -3.06 9.92 -3.47
N GLY A 404 -3.13 9.68 -2.18
CA GLY A 404 -2.03 10.07 -1.31
C GLY A 404 -2.34 9.95 0.18
N PRO A 405 -1.28 9.95 1.02
CA PRO A 405 -1.40 9.87 2.48
C PRO A 405 -1.94 11.17 3.09
N ILE A 406 -2.17 12.19 2.27
CA ILE A 406 -2.51 13.54 2.68
C ILE A 406 -3.92 13.87 2.23
N GLY A 407 -4.77 14.17 3.20
CA GLY A 407 -6.17 14.44 2.98
C GLY A 407 -7.03 13.58 3.89
N GLU A 408 -8.29 13.91 3.93
CA GLU A 408 -9.26 13.25 4.80
C GLU A 408 -9.66 11.87 4.25
N TRP A 409 -9.65 11.73 2.91
CA TRP A 409 -10.23 10.59 2.20
C TRP A 409 -9.17 9.80 1.43
N SER A 410 -9.36 8.48 1.35
CA SER A 410 -8.62 7.59 0.46
C SER A 410 -9.26 7.65 -0.94
N ASN A 411 -8.99 8.74 -1.67
CA ASN A 411 -9.72 9.14 -2.86
C ASN A 411 -9.92 8.00 -3.88
N ILE A 412 -8.81 7.39 -4.35
CA ILE A 412 -8.86 6.35 -5.38
C ILE A 412 -9.58 5.09 -4.88
N ALA A 413 -9.38 4.71 -3.60
CA ALA A 413 -10.11 3.58 -3.01
C ALA A 413 -11.62 3.83 -2.96
N MET A 414 -12.05 5.06 -2.64
CA MET A 414 -13.47 5.42 -2.60
C MET A 414 -14.08 5.46 -4.01
N LEU A 415 -13.33 5.93 -5.01
CA LEU A 415 -13.75 5.86 -6.41
C LEU A 415 -13.88 4.41 -6.88
N PHE A 416 -12.89 3.56 -6.60
CA PHE A 416 -13.01 2.14 -6.94
C PHE A 416 -14.17 1.45 -6.21
N LEU A 417 -14.39 1.79 -4.93
CA LEU A 417 -15.52 1.27 -4.16
C LEU A 417 -16.86 1.62 -4.84
N LYS A 418 -17.04 2.90 -5.19
CA LYS A 418 -18.26 3.38 -5.87
C LYS A 418 -18.44 2.71 -7.24
N ALA A 419 -17.39 2.68 -8.06
CA ALA A 419 -17.45 2.06 -9.38
C ALA A 419 -17.80 0.57 -9.32
N ILE A 420 -17.17 -0.20 -8.40
CA ILE A 420 -17.45 -1.63 -8.21
C ILE A 420 -18.88 -1.88 -7.72
N THR A 421 -19.35 -1.08 -6.75
CA THR A 421 -20.71 -1.25 -6.20
C THR A 421 -21.81 -0.84 -7.17
N ASN A 422 -21.52 0.03 -8.11
CA ASN A 422 -22.45 0.45 -9.17
C ASN A 422 -22.41 -0.45 -10.41
N ALA A 423 -21.42 -1.33 -10.53
CA ALA A 423 -21.27 -2.20 -11.71
C ALA A 423 -22.48 -3.10 -11.91
N LYS A 424 -22.95 -3.20 -13.16
CA LYS A 424 -24.12 -4.00 -13.56
C LYS A 424 -23.78 -5.20 -14.42
N LYS A 425 -22.69 -5.13 -15.20
CA LYS A 425 -22.29 -6.15 -16.18
C LYS A 425 -20.98 -6.81 -15.82
N ASN A 426 -19.90 -6.02 -15.70
CA ASN A 426 -18.57 -6.56 -15.44
C ASN A 426 -17.66 -5.61 -14.64
N VAL A 427 -16.76 -6.23 -13.88
CA VAL A 427 -15.63 -5.60 -13.21
C VAL A 427 -14.38 -6.41 -13.53
N TYR A 428 -13.46 -5.86 -14.34
CA TYR A 428 -12.20 -6.51 -14.70
C TYR A 428 -11.04 -5.74 -14.12
N ILE A 429 -10.20 -6.43 -13.35
CA ILE A 429 -9.07 -5.83 -12.61
C ILE A 429 -7.78 -6.50 -13.00
N GLN A 430 -6.75 -5.70 -13.35
CA GLN A 430 -5.35 -6.13 -13.42
C GLN A 430 -4.56 -5.38 -12.35
N THR A 431 -3.81 -6.12 -11.54
CA THR A 431 -2.93 -5.55 -10.51
C THR A 431 -1.76 -6.48 -10.22
N PRO A 432 -0.54 -5.95 -9.97
CA PRO A 432 0.59 -6.79 -9.56
C PRO A 432 0.42 -7.36 -8.15
N TYR A 433 -0.27 -6.62 -7.27
CA TYR A 433 -0.50 -6.98 -5.88
C TYR A 433 -1.97 -6.81 -5.54
N PHE A 434 -2.56 -7.83 -4.93
CA PHE A 434 -3.96 -7.82 -4.52
C PHE A 434 -4.05 -7.96 -2.99
N LEU A 435 -3.91 -6.81 -2.32
CA LEU A 435 -4.01 -6.69 -0.86
C LEU A 435 -5.06 -5.61 -0.50
N PRO A 436 -6.32 -5.82 -0.90
CA PRO A 436 -7.36 -4.81 -0.82
C PRO A 436 -7.74 -4.46 0.63
N THR A 437 -8.33 -3.27 0.81
CA THR A 437 -9.03 -2.93 2.04
C THR A 437 -10.27 -3.80 2.20
N GLU A 438 -10.75 -3.97 3.43
CA GLU A 438 -11.93 -4.79 3.71
C GLU A 438 -13.17 -4.32 2.92
N SER A 439 -13.37 -3.02 2.78
CA SER A 439 -14.46 -2.43 1.99
C SER A 439 -14.43 -2.85 0.52
N LEU A 440 -13.24 -2.87 -0.10
CA LEU A 440 -13.07 -3.31 -1.49
C LEU A 440 -13.22 -4.82 -1.65
N VAL A 441 -12.78 -5.61 -0.66
CA VAL A 441 -13.06 -7.06 -0.62
C VAL A 441 -14.56 -7.30 -0.63
N LYS A 442 -15.31 -6.63 0.26
CA LYS A 442 -16.77 -6.75 0.34
C LYS A 442 -17.47 -6.29 -0.94
N ALA A 443 -17.02 -5.18 -1.54
CA ALA A 443 -17.59 -4.70 -2.80
C ALA A 443 -17.46 -5.74 -3.93
N LEU A 444 -16.25 -6.32 -4.11
CA LEU A 444 -16.01 -7.36 -5.12
C LEU A 444 -16.83 -8.63 -4.86
N GLN A 445 -16.92 -9.06 -3.58
CA GLN A 445 -17.74 -10.20 -3.18
C GLN A 445 -19.22 -9.94 -3.50
N THR A 446 -19.72 -8.77 -3.11
CA THR A 446 -21.13 -8.39 -3.33
C THR A 446 -21.46 -8.34 -4.83
N ALA A 447 -20.62 -7.70 -5.64
CA ALA A 447 -20.80 -7.64 -7.08
C ALA A 447 -20.82 -9.05 -7.71
N ALA A 448 -19.88 -9.92 -7.35
CA ALA A 448 -19.83 -11.30 -7.88
C ALA A 448 -21.03 -12.15 -7.44
N LEU A 449 -21.45 -12.05 -6.18
CA LEU A 449 -22.65 -12.73 -5.67
C LEU A 449 -23.94 -12.21 -6.34
N ALA A 450 -23.99 -10.92 -6.68
CA ALA A 450 -25.06 -10.32 -7.48
C ALA A 450 -25.00 -10.65 -8.97
N LYS A 451 -24.09 -11.58 -9.38
CA LYS A 451 -23.93 -12.08 -10.76
C LYS A 451 -23.28 -11.09 -11.74
N VAL A 452 -22.65 -10.04 -11.26
CA VAL A 452 -21.73 -9.24 -12.08
C VAL A 452 -20.52 -10.11 -12.45
N ASP A 453 -20.03 -10.03 -13.68
CA ASP A 453 -18.84 -10.78 -14.12
C ASP A 453 -17.57 -10.13 -13.57
N VAL A 454 -17.17 -10.54 -12.37
CA VAL A 454 -15.96 -10.03 -11.73
C VAL A 454 -14.76 -10.91 -12.06
N ARG A 455 -13.74 -10.30 -12.69
CA ARG A 455 -12.47 -10.97 -13.05
C ARG A 455 -11.29 -10.25 -12.44
N LEU A 456 -10.44 -11.02 -11.78
CA LEU A 456 -9.19 -10.56 -11.20
C LEU A 456 -8.00 -11.24 -11.89
N MET A 457 -7.10 -10.46 -12.46
CA MET A 457 -5.86 -10.92 -13.07
C MET A 457 -4.67 -10.41 -12.27
N ILE A 458 -3.85 -11.32 -11.78
CA ILE A 458 -2.60 -11.05 -11.04
C ILE A 458 -1.47 -11.88 -11.62
N PRO A 459 -0.20 -11.51 -11.41
CA PRO A 459 0.91 -12.31 -11.91
C PRO A 459 1.02 -13.65 -11.16
N GLU A 460 1.36 -14.72 -11.87
CA GLU A 460 1.74 -16.00 -11.24
C GLU A 460 3.10 -15.86 -10.53
N ARG A 461 4.02 -15.12 -11.14
CA ARG A 461 5.33 -14.76 -10.59
C ARG A 461 5.37 -13.26 -10.33
N SER A 462 5.73 -12.88 -9.12
CA SER A 462 5.84 -11.47 -8.72
C SER A 462 7.32 -11.11 -8.50
N ASP A 463 7.65 -9.86 -8.67
CA ASP A 463 8.93 -9.26 -8.30
C ASP A 463 9.20 -9.32 -6.77
N SER A 464 8.13 -9.44 -5.97
CA SER A 464 8.20 -9.61 -4.52
C SER A 464 7.51 -10.92 -4.08
N THR A 465 8.30 -11.86 -3.52
CA THR A 465 7.78 -13.12 -2.99
C THR A 465 6.81 -12.90 -1.82
N VAL A 466 7.10 -11.93 -0.97
CA VAL A 466 6.25 -11.57 0.19
C VAL A 466 4.88 -11.08 -0.28
N LEU A 467 4.85 -10.11 -1.20
CA LEU A 467 3.60 -9.57 -1.75
C LEU A 467 2.80 -10.61 -2.54
N ARG A 468 3.48 -11.56 -3.19
CA ARG A 468 2.84 -12.70 -3.86
C ARG A 468 2.05 -13.56 -2.88
N PHE A 469 2.69 -14.03 -1.80
CA PHE A 469 2.00 -14.86 -0.81
C PHE A 469 0.89 -14.09 -0.07
N ALA A 470 1.12 -12.83 0.24
CA ALA A 470 0.10 -11.97 0.81
C ALA A 470 -1.11 -11.84 -0.14
N SER A 471 -0.90 -11.60 -1.45
CA SER A 471 -1.97 -11.56 -2.47
C SER A 471 -2.72 -12.89 -2.57
N PHE A 472 -2.00 -14.01 -2.54
CA PHE A 472 -2.61 -15.34 -2.63
C PHE A 472 -3.53 -15.67 -1.45
N SER A 473 -3.31 -15.07 -0.28
CA SER A 473 -4.16 -15.27 0.89
C SER A 473 -5.61 -14.81 0.68
N TYR A 474 -5.86 -13.85 -0.21
CA TYR A 474 -7.20 -13.33 -0.53
C TYR A 474 -7.96 -14.16 -1.57
N ILE A 475 -7.24 -15.00 -2.36
CA ILE A 475 -7.85 -15.71 -3.50
C ILE A 475 -8.97 -16.66 -3.08
N THR A 476 -8.81 -17.35 -1.93
CA THR A 476 -9.83 -18.30 -1.45
C THR A 476 -11.19 -17.63 -1.24
N GLU A 477 -11.21 -16.44 -0.66
CA GLU A 477 -12.46 -15.73 -0.38
C GLU A 477 -13.05 -15.10 -1.66
N MET A 478 -12.21 -14.67 -2.60
CA MET A 478 -12.67 -14.20 -3.92
C MET A 478 -13.34 -15.33 -4.70
N LEU A 479 -12.69 -16.50 -4.79
CA LEU A 479 -13.26 -17.67 -5.48
C LEU A 479 -14.57 -18.16 -4.87
N ARG A 480 -14.70 -18.10 -3.52
CA ARG A 480 -15.96 -18.46 -2.83
C ARG A 480 -17.12 -17.54 -3.19
N ALA A 481 -16.85 -16.28 -3.43
CA ALA A 481 -17.86 -15.31 -3.86
C ALA A 481 -18.22 -15.43 -5.36
N GLY A 482 -17.45 -16.20 -6.14
CA GLY A 482 -17.67 -16.36 -7.57
C GLY A 482 -16.80 -15.46 -8.45
N VAL A 483 -15.85 -14.74 -7.88
CA VAL A 483 -14.83 -13.98 -8.64
C VAL A 483 -13.99 -14.93 -9.46
N LYS A 484 -13.81 -14.66 -10.74
CA LYS A 484 -12.96 -15.44 -11.66
C LYS A 484 -11.52 -14.93 -11.55
N VAL A 485 -10.61 -15.76 -11.06
CA VAL A 485 -9.22 -15.40 -10.85
C VAL A 485 -8.32 -16.01 -11.92
N TYR A 486 -7.41 -15.19 -12.45
CA TYR A 486 -6.49 -15.54 -13.52
C TYR A 486 -5.06 -15.20 -13.12
N PHE A 487 -4.14 -16.16 -13.31
CA PHE A 487 -2.70 -15.97 -13.08
C PHE A 487 -1.98 -15.80 -14.41
N TYR A 488 -1.45 -14.61 -14.65
CA TYR A 488 -0.69 -14.26 -15.85
C TYR A 488 0.65 -15.01 -15.86
N GLN A 489 0.95 -15.71 -16.97
CA GLN A 489 2.09 -16.64 -17.06
C GLN A 489 3.30 -16.13 -17.82
N PRO A 490 3.17 -15.30 -18.90
CA PRO A 490 4.31 -14.97 -19.78
C PRO A 490 5.44 -14.17 -19.12
N GLY A 491 5.21 -13.66 -17.92
CA GLY A 491 6.19 -12.85 -17.20
C GLY A 491 5.57 -12.18 -15.97
N ILE A 492 5.94 -10.93 -15.72
CA ILE A 492 5.40 -10.13 -14.64
C ILE A 492 4.27 -9.23 -15.17
N LEU A 493 3.05 -9.45 -14.69
CA LEU A 493 1.94 -8.50 -14.89
C LEU A 493 2.06 -7.39 -13.85
N HIS A 494 2.28 -6.17 -14.30
CA HIS A 494 2.43 -5.00 -13.42
C HIS A 494 1.41 -3.90 -13.73
N SER A 495 0.39 -4.17 -14.55
CA SER A 495 -0.70 -3.22 -14.87
C SER A 495 -1.54 -2.88 -13.66
N LYS A 496 -2.04 -1.67 -13.60
CA LYS A 496 -2.97 -1.18 -12.60
C LYS A 496 -4.17 -0.59 -13.32
N THR A 497 -5.12 -1.48 -13.63
CA THR A 497 -6.29 -1.12 -14.42
C THR A 497 -7.55 -1.68 -13.79
N ILE A 498 -8.64 -0.94 -13.90
CA ILE A 498 -9.98 -1.41 -13.63
C ILE A 498 -10.89 -1.02 -14.80
N ILE A 499 -11.73 -1.94 -15.23
CA ILE A 499 -12.68 -1.75 -16.34
C ILE A 499 -14.05 -2.10 -15.80
N ILE A 500 -14.97 -1.15 -15.87
CA ILE A 500 -16.34 -1.27 -15.34
C ILE A 500 -17.34 -1.13 -16.47
N ASP A 501 -18.14 -2.15 -16.62
CA ASP A 501 -19.20 -2.22 -17.60
C ASP A 501 -18.69 -1.86 -19.02
N ASP A 502 -19.38 -0.96 -19.74
CA ASP A 502 -19.03 -0.60 -21.12
C ASP A 502 -18.61 0.88 -21.26
N GLU A 503 -18.36 1.60 -20.15
CA GLU A 503 -18.22 3.06 -20.21
C GLU A 503 -17.07 3.63 -19.38
N LEU A 504 -16.75 3.02 -18.23
CA LEU A 504 -15.73 3.52 -17.30
C LEU A 504 -14.52 2.61 -17.24
N CYS A 505 -13.34 3.16 -17.43
CA CYS A 505 -12.10 2.47 -17.07
C CYS A 505 -11.13 3.41 -16.35
N SER A 506 -10.22 2.83 -15.56
CA SER A 506 -9.15 3.58 -14.92
C SER A 506 -7.79 2.93 -15.17
N VAL A 507 -6.82 3.77 -15.49
CA VAL A 507 -5.41 3.40 -15.67
C VAL A 507 -4.55 4.38 -14.87
N GLY A 508 -3.58 3.86 -14.13
CA GLY A 508 -2.71 4.73 -13.35
C GLY A 508 -1.56 4.03 -12.66
N SER A 509 -1.12 4.59 -11.56
CA SER A 509 -0.03 4.07 -10.76
C SER A 509 -0.48 3.23 -9.56
N THR A 510 -1.77 3.29 -9.19
CA THR A 510 -2.32 2.71 -7.97
C THR A 510 -2.50 1.21 -8.08
N ASN A 511 -1.72 0.42 -7.32
CA ASN A 511 -1.98 -1.00 -7.14
C ASN A 511 -3.29 -1.22 -6.35
N PHE A 512 -3.86 -2.41 -6.46
CA PHE A 512 -5.04 -2.78 -5.69
C PHE A 512 -4.63 -3.28 -4.28
N ASP A 513 -3.86 -2.43 -3.57
CA ASP A 513 -3.30 -2.74 -2.26
C ASP A 513 -3.47 -1.58 -1.26
N PHE A 514 -3.41 -1.94 0.03
CA PHE A 514 -3.56 -1.00 1.13
C PHE A 514 -2.53 0.14 1.08
N ARG A 515 -1.27 -0.19 0.71
CA ARG A 515 -0.19 0.80 0.67
C ARG A 515 -0.43 1.87 -0.39
N SER A 516 -0.87 1.48 -1.58
CA SER A 516 -1.21 2.41 -2.66
C SER A 516 -2.41 3.29 -2.31
N PHE A 517 -3.40 2.75 -1.58
CA PHE A 517 -4.58 3.52 -1.20
C PHE A 517 -4.34 4.50 -0.05
N GLU A 518 -3.42 4.19 0.88
CA GLU A 518 -3.30 4.94 2.14
C GLU A 518 -1.94 5.65 2.32
N HIS A 519 -0.86 5.15 1.71
CA HIS A 519 0.50 5.60 2.00
C HIS A 519 1.24 6.20 0.82
N ASN A 520 1.00 5.75 -0.40
CA ASN A 520 1.70 6.27 -1.57
C ASN A 520 0.98 7.47 -2.17
N PHE A 521 1.75 8.41 -2.72
CA PHE A 521 1.21 9.38 -3.67
C PHE A 521 1.00 8.69 -5.00
N GLU A 522 -0.24 8.57 -5.41
CA GLU A 522 -0.68 7.88 -6.63
C GLU A 522 -1.40 8.83 -7.57
N ALA A 523 -1.59 8.41 -8.81
CA ALA A 523 -2.43 9.10 -9.78
C ALA A 523 -3.09 8.11 -10.73
N ASN A 524 -4.40 8.27 -10.92
CA ASN A 524 -5.15 7.49 -11.90
C ASN A 524 -5.93 8.41 -12.84
N ALA A 525 -5.93 8.08 -14.12
CA ALA A 525 -6.88 8.62 -15.08
C ALA A 525 -8.15 7.78 -15.02
N PHE A 526 -9.27 8.42 -14.70
CA PHE A 526 -10.62 7.85 -14.84
C PHE A 526 -11.17 8.33 -16.18
N ILE A 527 -11.46 7.40 -17.06
CA ILE A 527 -11.83 7.64 -18.45
C ILE A 527 -13.27 7.19 -18.66
N TYR A 528 -14.12 8.11 -19.06
CA TYR A 528 -15.54 7.93 -19.34
C TYR A 528 -15.74 7.94 -20.85
N ASP A 529 -15.45 6.82 -21.51
CA ASP A 529 -15.47 6.69 -22.95
C ASP A 529 -15.67 5.22 -23.36
N ARG A 530 -16.67 4.93 -24.17
CA ARG A 530 -17.03 3.57 -24.59
C ARG A 530 -15.99 2.94 -25.53
N GLU A 531 -15.36 3.74 -26.40
CA GLU A 531 -14.36 3.24 -27.35
C GLU A 531 -13.10 2.82 -26.60
N VAL A 532 -12.58 3.71 -25.72
CA VAL A 532 -11.43 3.43 -24.87
C VAL A 532 -11.70 2.27 -23.90
N ASN A 533 -12.90 2.21 -23.32
CA ASN A 533 -13.31 1.10 -22.45
C ASN A 533 -13.33 -0.22 -23.21
N SER A 534 -13.90 -0.25 -24.42
CA SER A 534 -13.94 -1.45 -25.28
C SER A 534 -12.52 -1.91 -25.67
N GLU A 535 -11.62 -0.98 -25.97
CA GLU A 535 -10.22 -1.30 -26.25
C GLU A 535 -9.53 -1.88 -25.00
N MET A 536 -9.72 -1.28 -23.84
CA MET A 536 -9.18 -1.79 -22.57
C MET A 536 -9.73 -3.20 -22.25
N LYS A 537 -11.01 -3.43 -22.53
CA LYS A 537 -11.65 -4.74 -22.35
C LYS A 537 -11.08 -5.78 -23.31
N ARG A 538 -10.86 -5.42 -24.58
CA ARG A 538 -10.21 -6.28 -25.58
C ARG A 538 -8.80 -6.66 -25.10
N ILE A 539 -7.99 -5.68 -24.68
CA ILE A 539 -6.64 -5.89 -24.13
C ILE A 539 -6.67 -6.84 -22.92
N PHE A 540 -7.63 -6.65 -21.99
CA PHE A 540 -7.77 -7.54 -20.85
C PHE A 540 -8.07 -8.98 -21.27
N LEU A 541 -8.95 -9.19 -22.26
CA LEU A 541 -9.33 -10.51 -22.75
C LEU A 541 -8.18 -11.20 -23.50
N GLU A 542 -7.35 -10.44 -24.21
CA GLU A 542 -6.13 -10.94 -24.86
C GLU A 542 -5.10 -11.40 -23.81
N ASP A 543 -4.84 -10.58 -22.80
CA ASP A 543 -3.98 -10.95 -21.68
C ASP A 543 -4.52 -12.20 -20.96
N GLN A 544 -5.84 -12.32 -20.82
CA GLN A 544 -6.51 -13.46 -20.17
C GLN A 544 -6.26 -14.78 -20.89
N GLN A 545 -6.12 -14.78 -22.23
CA GLN A 545 -5.80 -15.99 -23.00
C GLN A 545 -4.43 -16.58 -22.63
N GLN A 546 -3.51 -15.73 -22.11
CA GLN A 546 -2.19 -16.12 -21.66
C GLN A 546 -2.16 -16.47 -20.16
N CYS A 547 -3.32 -16.55 -19.52
CA CYS A 547 -3.44 -16.78 -18.09
C CYS A 547 -3.87 -18.21 -17.77
N ARG A 548 -3.40 -18.71 -16.63
CA ARG A 548 -3.97 -19.90 -16.01
C ARG A 548 -5.16 -19.48 -15.13
N ARG A 549 -6.36 -19.98 -15.46
CA ARG A 549 -7.55 -19.79 -14.63
C ARG A 549 -7.43 -20.60 -13.34
N ILE A 550 -7.71 -19.97 -12.20
CA ILE A 550 -7.68 -20.62 -10.90
C ILE A 550 -9.05 -21.22 -10.59
N ILE A 551 -9.09 -22.52 -10.40
CA ILE A 551 -10.31 -23.29 -10.10
C ILE A 551 -10.35 -23.54 -8.59
N GLN A 552 -11.49 -23.20 -7.96
CA GLN A 552 -11.65 -23.28 -6.50
C GLN A 552 -11.34 -24.65 -5.92
N HIS A 553 -11.71 -25.74 -6.61
CA HIS A 553 -11.45 -27.10 -6.16
C HIS A 553 -9.95 -27.34 -5.99
N TYR A 554 -9.14 -27.11 -7.03
CA TYR A 554 -7.69 -27.30 -6.98
C TYR A 554 -7.01 -26.32 -6.03
N TRP A 555 -7.49 -25.09 -5.95
CA TRP A 555 -6.95 -24.08 -5.04
C TRP A 555 -7.10 -24.47 -3.57
N ARG A 556 -8.18 -25.16 -3.19
CA ARG A 556 -8.39 -25.66 -1.82
C ARG A 556 -7.40 -26.77 -1.42
N HIS A 557 -6.88 -27.54 -2.37
CA HIS A 557 -5.99 -28.68 -2.13
C HIS A 557 -4.48 -28.33 -2.16
N ARG A 558 -4.13 -27.02 -2.24
CA ARG A 558 -2.71 -26.63 -2.16
C ARG A 558 -2.11 -26.98 -0.79
N PRO A 559 -0.77 -27.18 -0.70
CA PRO A 559 -0.09 -27.64 0.51
C PRO A 559 -0.37 -26.78 1.75
N LEU A 560 -0.46 -27.40 2.92
CA LEU A 560 -0.76 -26.71 4.18
C LEU A 560 0.31 -25.68 4.54
N TYR A 561 1.59 -25.97 4.29
CA TYR A 561 2.67 -25.03 4.54
C TYR A 561 2.52 -23.74 3.73
N GLN A 562 2.06 -23.86 2.47
CA GLN A 562 1.78 -22.67 1.64
C GLN A 562 0.66 -21.85 2.23
N LYS A 563 -0.44 -22.48 2.66
CA LYS A 563 -1.55 -21.77 3.36
C LYS A 563 -1.07 -21.09 4.63
N GLY A 564 -0.17 -21.72 5.39
CA GLY A 564 0.44 -21.14 6.59
C GLY A 564 1.24 -19.88 6.27
N ILE A 565 2.11 -19.94 5.25
CA ILE A 565 2.89 -18.78 4.79
C ILE A 565 1.96 -17.65 4.32
N GLU A 566 0.95 -17.96 3.50
CA GLU A 566 -0.04 -16.98 3.03
C GLU A 566 -0.76 -16.30 4.20
N SER A 567 -1.15 -17.06 5.24
CA SER A 567 -1.82 -16.51 6.42
C SER A 567 -0.92 -15.60 7.23
N ILE A 568 0.37 -15.96 7.40
CA ILE A 568 1.36 -15.10 8.07
C ILE A 568 1.58 -13.82 7.26
N MET A 569 1.76 -13.93 5.93
CA MET A 569 1.96 -12.76 5.08
C MET A 569 0.72 -11.85 5.05
N ARG A 570 -0.49 -12.40 5.20
CA ARG A 570 -1.71 -11.60 5.34
C ARG A 570 -1.70 -10.69 6.58
N LEU A 571 -1.15 -11.14 7.69
CA LEU A 571 -1.02 -10.31 8.90
C LEU A 571 -0.12 -9.09 8.66
N LEU A 572 0.83 -9.20 7.74
CA LEU A 572 1.72 -8.12 7.35
C LEU A 572 1.11 -7.17 6.30
N SER A 573 -0.03 -7.52 5.67
CA SER A 573 -0.66 -6.71 4.61
C SER A 573 -0.83 -5.22 4.93
N PRO A 574 -1.13 -4.80 6.19
CA PRO A 574 -1.28 -3.37 6.51
C PRO A 574 0.02 -2.57 6.53
N VAL A 575 1.19 -3.24 6.52
CA VAL A 575 2.52 -2.62 6.54
C VAL A 575 3.31 -2.88 5.27
N LEU A 576 2.85 -3.81 4.42
CA LEU A 576 3.38 -4.11 3.09
C LEU A 576 2.79 -3.15 2.06
#